data_dfb70e6dabb5248847c2af8221ed5472
#
_entry.id   dfb70e6dabb5248847c2af8221ed5472
#
_cell.length_a   1.000
_cell.length_b   1.000
_cell.length_c   1.000
_cell.angle_alpha   90.00
_cell.angle_beta   90.00
_cell.angle_gamma   90.00
#
_symmetry.space_group_name_H-M   'P 1'
#
loop_
_entity.id
_entity.type
_entity.pdbx_description
1 polymer ?
#
loop_
_entity_poly.entity_id
_entity_poly.type
_entity_poly.pdbx_seq_one_letter_code
_entity_poly.pdbx_strand_id
1 'polypeptide(L)'
;MKDITTQKIVKGEGAKTFTKKIVRQEFQRIIKYTDQDPAHKAKLEILDANLCRYKDIYPYKHNIIKINNEHKMVNASWMNIINEKSFIASQAPNDNTLDDFWQMCFDHNVTHILMLCKEFEDNKKKCSNYWNNTTIFRDFVVNNCSLLEQDDIIERKRITVTYIKGKIKRTFEHLQFKEWPDHSTPNIHNYVLIFEKLFKFVDDAREESNNKKINNPILIHCSAGIGRTGVFLTLYAICNEIKKQINSETPADIIFNVFNFVRKLKEMRMFSVENIGQYNFIYKFLEQYLIEKNIPHKKNN
;
A
#
# COMPACT_ATOMS: atom_id res chain seq x y z
N MET A 1 -5.63 31.20 -1.10
CA MET A 1 -4.22 30.75 -1.06
C MET A 1 -3.92 30.04 -2.37
N LYS A 2 -2.94 30.50 -3.16
CA LYS A 2 -2.56 29.79 -4.39
C LYS A 2 -2.06 28.40 -4.00
N ASP A 3 -2.67 27.40 -4.59
CA ASP A 3 -2.33 25.99 -4.38
C ASP A 3 -0.93 25.73 -4.96
N ILE A 4 0.10 25.75 -4.09
CA ILE A 4 1.51 25.63 -4.48
C ILE A 4 1.84 24.18 -4.92
N THR A 5 0.90 23.28 -4.78
CA THR A 5 1.13 21.82 -4.77
C THR A 5 0.54 21.08 -5.97
N THR A 6 -0.24 21.74 -6.82
CA THR A 6 -0.77 21.09 -8.03
C THR A 6 0.31 21.05 -9.10
N GLN A 7 0.67 19.87 -9.54
CA GLN A 7 1.66 19.64 -10.56
C GLN A 7 0.97 19.54 -11.91
N LYS A 8 1.26 20.50 -12.76
CA LYS A 8 0.74 20.56 -14.11
C LYS A 8 1.88 20.29 -15.10
N ILE A 9 1.74 19.24 -15.87
CA ILE A 9 2.64 18.94 -16.98
C ILE A 9 1.97 19.47 -18.23
N VAL A 10 2.48 20.62 -18.73
CA VAL A 10 1.99 21.25 -19.95
C VAL A 10 2.64 20.56 -21.15
N LYS A 11 1.86 20.17 -22.17
CA LYS A 11 2.39 19.69 -23.44
C LYS A 11 3.32 20.76 -24.05
N GLY A 12 4.62 20.47 -24.15
CA GLY A 12 5.62 21.39 -24.76
C GLY A 12 6.31 22.34 -23.77
N GLU A 13 5.79 22.54 -22.56
CA GLU A 13 6.47 23.25 -21.47
C GLU A 13 6.73 22.26 -20.33
N GLY A 14 7.98 22.09 -19.92
CA GLY A 14 8.33 21.04 -19.04
C GLY A 14 7.89 21.21 -17.60
N ALA A 15 7.80 20.09 -16.90
CA ALA A 15 7.57 20.01 -15.48
C ALA A 15 8.63 20.79 -14.70
N LYS A 16 8.20 21.59 -13.72
CA LYS A 16 9.12 22.23 -12.78
C LYS A 16 9.81 21.15 -11.97
N THR A 17 11.13 21.14 -11.98
CA THR A 17 11.92 20.24 -11.11
C THR A 17 11.59 20.55 -9.66
N PHE A 18 11.22 19.53 -8.90
CA PHE A 18 10.94 19.68 -7.48
C PHE A 18 12.25 19.82 -6.74
N THR A 19 12.56 21.03 -6.29
CA THR A 19 13.74 21.22 -5.46
C THR A 19 13.56 20.48 -4.14
N LYS A 20 14.63 19.86 -3.62
CA LYS A 20 14.60 19.18 -2.30
C LYS A 20 14.01 20.06 -1.18
N LYS A 21 14.16 21.39 -1.30
CA LYS A 21 13.60 22.35 -0.35
C LYS A 21 12.08 22.38 -0.39
N ILE A 22 11.47 22.41 -1.57
CA ILE A 22 10.00 22.44 -1.75
C ILE A 22 9.41 21.12 -1.21
N VAL A 23 9.94 19.98 -1.61
CA VAL A 23 9.49 18.65 -1.17
C VAL A 23 9.55 18.52 0.35
N ARG A 24 10.63 19.02 0.99
CA ARG A 24 10.76 19.02 2.45
C ARG A 24 9.71 19.90 3.13
N GLN A 25 9.46 21.09 2.59
CA GLN A 25 8.43 21.99 3.14
C GLN A 25 7.02 21.42 3.00
N GLU A 26 6.71 20.78 1.87
CA GLU A 26 5.43 20.09 1.68
C GLU A 26 5.25 18.98 2.72
N PHE A 27 6.24 18.11 2.87
CA PHE A 27 6.17 17.01 3.83
C PHE A 27 6.00 17.49 5.27
N GLN A 28 6.73 18.55 5.67
CA GLN A 28 6.56 19.18 6.98
C GLN A 28 5.14 19.73 7.19
N ARG A 29 4.54 20.31 6.16
CA ARG A 29 3.14 20.78 6.21
C ARG A 29 2.16 19.62 6.36
N ILE A 30 2.36 18.52 5.60
CA ILE A 30 1.53 17.32 5.74
C ILE A 30 1.57 16.82 7.19
N ILE A 31 2.77 16.62 7.76
CA ILE A 31 2.95 16.13 9.13
C ILE A 31 2.24 17.06 10.14
N LYS A 32 2.36 18.37 9.96
CA LYS A 32 1.70 19.36 10.83
C LYS A 32 0.18 19.21 10.81
N TYR A 33 -0.42 18.94 9.66
CA TYR A 33 -1.87 18.83 9.50
C TYR A 33 -2.41 17.40 9.74
N THR A 34 -1.56 16.43 9.97
CA THR A 34 -1.95 15.02 10.19
C THR A 34 -1.30 14.46 11.46
N ASP A 35 -0.07 13.99 11.37
CA ASP A 35 0.61 13.23 12.42
C ASP A 35 0.81 14.04 13.73
N GLN A 36 0.95 15.36 13.63
CA GLN A 36 1.13 16.26 14.77
C GLN A 36 -0.18 16.90 15.24
N ASP A 37 -1.26 16.79 14.47
CA ASP A 37 -2.55 17.37 14.81
C ASP A 37 -3.23 16.59 15.95
N PRO A 38 -3.49 17.21 17.11
CA PRO A 38 -4.20 16.55 18.21
C PRO A 38 -5.58 16.04 17.81
N ALA A 39 -6.28 16.72 16.89
CA ALA A 39 -7.60 16.29 16.42
C ALA A 39 -7.52 14.96 15.60
N HIS A 40 -6.43 14.70 14.89
CA HIS A 40 -6.19 13.41 14.25
C HIS A 40 -5.84 12.33 15.26
N LYS A 41 -5.00 12.64 16.24
CA LYS A 41 -4.65 11.68 17.30
C LYS A 41 -5.86 11.23 18.11
N ALA A 42 -6.81 12.13 18.39
CA ALA A 42 -8.05 11.81 19.10
C ALA A 42 -8.97 10.83 18.34
N LYS A 43 -8.79 10.68 17.02
CA LYS A 43 -9.56 9.74 16.19
C LYS A 43 -8.99 8.33 16.15
N LEU A 44 -7.83 8.08 16.76
CA LEU A 44 -7.20 6.76 16.78
C LEU A 44 -8.00 5.77 17.64
N GLU A 45 -8.03 4.53 17.21
CA GLU A 45 -8.52 3.40 17.98
C GLU A 45 -7.34 2.72 18.65
N ILE A 46 -7.25 2.83 19.95
CA ILE A 46 -6.15 2.25 20.73
C ILE A 46 -6.44 0.76 20.95
N LEU A 47 -5.66 -0.07 20.31
CA LEU A 47 -5.75 -1.52 20.44
C LEU A 47 -4.84 -2.03 21.55
N ASP A 48 -5.12 -3.26 22.02
CA ASP A 48 -4.22 -3.99 22.92
C ASP A 48 -2.82 -4.08 22.30
N ALA A 49 -1.80 -3.81 23.10
CA ALA A 49 -0.41 -3.82 22.66
C ALA A 49 0.04 -5.18 22.07
N ASN A 50 -0.56 -6.30 22.54
CA ASN A 50 -0.28 -7.64 22.02
C ASN A 50 -0.81 -7.85 20.59
N LEU A 51 -1.81 -7.07 20.19
CA LEU A 51 -2.38 -7.08 18.85
C LEU A 51 -1.64 -6.15 17.89
N CYS A 52 -0.73 -5.32 18.40
CA CYS A 52 0.05 -4.39 17.61
C CYS A 52 1.49 -4.88 17.44
N ARG A 53 2.00 -4.83 16.22
CA ARG A 53 3.41 -5.07 15.94
C ARG A 53 4.29 -3.94 16.45
N TYR A 54 3.78 -2.71 16.41
CA TYR A 54 4.41 -1.49 16.88
C TYR A 54 3.46 -0.77 17.84
N LYS A 55 3.94 -0.42 19.03
CA LYS A 55 3.14 0.12 20.13
C LYS A 55 2.53 1.50 19.87
N ASP A 56 3.08 2.24 18.90
CA ASP A 56 2.69 3.62 18.63
C ASP A 56 1.94 3.77 17.29
N ILE A 57 1.52 2.66 16.67
CA ILE A 57 0.85 2.67 15.37
C ILE A 57 -0.53 2.05 15.51
N TYR A 58 -1.57 2.88 15.34
CA TYR A 58 -2.96 2.51 15.49
C TYR A 58 -3.80 2.90 14.26
N PRO A 59 -4.88 2.20 13.96
CA PRO A 59 -5.85 2.61 12.94
C PRO A 59 -6.74 3.75 13.47
N TYR A 60 -7.40 4.47 12.54
CA TYR A 60 -8.44 5.42 12.91
C TYR A 60 -9.79 4.72 13.09
N LYS A 61 -10.62 5.22 14.02
CA LYS A 61 -11.96 4.68 14.34
C LYS A 61 -12.89 4.60 13.14
N HIS A 62 -12.81 5.58 12.23
CA HIS A 62 -13.74 5.71 11.11
C HIS A 62 -13.54 4.68 9.99
N ASN A 63 -12.36 4.04 9.90
CA ASN A 63 -12.04 3.10 8.82
C ASN A 63 -11.26 1.87 9.29
N ILE A 64 -11.25 1.59 10.59
CA ILE A 64 -10.65 0.38 11.14
C ILE A 64 -11.33 -0.87 10.58
N ILE A 65 -10.54 -1.89 10.32
CA ILE A 65 -11.06 -3.20 9.95
C ILE A 65 -11.56 -3.93 11.20
N LYS A 66 -12.77 -4.46 11.09
CA LYS A 66 -13.40 -5.29 12.10
C LYS A 66 -13.59 -6.71 11.55
N ILE A 67 -13.48 -7.70 12.42
CA ILE A 67 -13.61 -9.13 12.11
C ILE A 67 -14.59 -9.79 13.05
N ASN A 68 -14.95 -11.05 12.76
CA ASN A 68 -15.89 -11.84 13.58
C ASN A 68 -17.24 -11.12 13.76
N ASN A 69 -17.90 -10.77 12.66
CA ASN A 69 -19.15 -10.00 12.67
C ASN A 69 -19.03 -8.69 13.48
N GLU A 70 -17.94 -7.96 13.26
CA GLU A 70 -17.62 -6.68 13.91
C GLU A 70 -17.29 -6.72 15.41
N HIS A 71 -17.15 -7.93 16.01
CA HIS A 71 -16.85 -8.07 17.44
C HIS A 71 -15.39 -7.84 17.80
N LYS A 72 -14.47 -7.88 16.83
CA LYS A 72 -13.04 -7.69 17.06
C LYS A 72 -12.43 -6.73 16.05
N MET A 73 -11.59 -5.82 16.53
CA MET A 73 -10.83 -4.88 15.71
C MET A 73 -9.41 -5.38 15.47
N VAL A 74 -8.85 -5.11 14.30
CA VAL A 74 -7.49 -5.47 13.94
C VAL A 74 -6.70 -4.24 13.50
N ASN A 75 -5.37 -4.26 13.59
CA ASN A 75 -4.53 -3.16 13.17
C ASN A 75 -4.40 -3.10 11.63
N ALA A 76 -5.51 -2.76 11.02
CA ALA A 76 -5.68 -2.58 9.59
C ALA A 76 -6.73 -1.50 9.31
N SER A 77 -6.67 -0.90 8.13
CA SER A 77 -7.52 0.23 7.73
C SER A 77 -8.04 0.05 6.31
N TRP A 78 -9.29 0.43 6.07
CA TRP A 78 -9.80 0.64 4.72
C TRP A 78 -9.08 1.82 4.06
N MET A 79 -8.63 1.64 2.83
CA MET A 79 -7.96 2.67 2.04
C MET A 79 -8.78 2.97 0.78
N ASN A 80 -9.57 4.03 0.86
CA ASN A 80 -10.50 4.44 -0.21
C ASN A 80 -9.81 5.42 -1.18
N ILE A 81 -8.78 4.94 -1.88
CA ILE A 81 -7.95 5.79 -2.76
C ILE A 81 -8.43 5.85 -4.21
N ILE A 82 -9.19 4.86 -4.66
CA ILE A 82 -9.77 4.81 -6.00
C ILE A 82 -11.29 4.69 -5.88
N ASN A 83 -11.75 3.64 -5.20
CA ASN A 83 -13.15 3.39 -4.88
C ASN A 83 -13.26 3.04 -3.39
N GLU A 84 -14.47 3.07 -2.85
CA GLU A 84 -14.70 2.60 -1.48
C GLU A 84 -14.29 1.14 -1.32
N LYS A 85 -13.63 0.84 -0.19
CA LYS A 85 -13.21 -0.51 0.20
C LYS A 85 -12.38 -1.28 -0.84
N SER A 86 -11.62 -0.58 -1.69
CA SER A 86 -10.79 -1.23 -2.71
C SER A 86 -9.52 -1.85 -2.15
N PHE A 87 -9.01 -1.32 -1.04
CA PHE A 87 -7.77 -1.78 -0.42
C PHE A 87 -7.89 -1.87 1.10
N ILE A 88 -7.16 -2.82 1.66
CA ILE A 88 -6.88 -2.94 3.08
C ILE A 88 -5.39 -2.72 3.28
N ALA A 89 -5.00 -1.67 4.04
CA ALA A 89 -3.64 -1.50 4.52
C ALA A 89 -3.53 -2.10 5.93
N SER A 90 -2.68 -3.11 6.09
CA SER A 90 -2.50 -3.83 7.36
C SER A 90 -1.06 -3.78 7.83
N GLN A 91 -0.86 -3.87 9.15
CA GLN A 91 0.43 -4.35 9.66
C GLN A 91 0.66 -5.80 9.22
N ALA A 92 1.92 -6.23 9.13
CA ALA A 92 2.24 -7.64 9.05
C ALA A 92 1.81 -8.36 10.33
N PRO A 93 1.22 -9.56 10.27
CA PRO A 93 0.83 -10.27 11.48
C PRO A 93 2.05 -10.57 12.35
N ASN A 94 1.90 -10.44 13.66
CA ASN A 94 2.79 -11.00 14.66
C ASN A 94 2.28 -12.39 15.08
N ASP A 95 3.02 -13.09 15.94
CA ASP A 95 2.67 -14.47 16.31
C ASP A 95 1.30 -14.57 17.02
N ASN A 96 0.84 -13.49 17.64
CA ASN A 96 -0.46 -13.42 18.33
C ASN A 96 -1.63 -13.06 17.39
N THR A 97 -1.37 -12.62 16.17
CA THR A 97 -2.39 -12.09 15.25
C THR A 97 -2.48 -12.85 13.92
N LEU A 98 -1.90 -14.03 13.83
CA LEU A 98 -1.95 -14.86 12.62
C LEU A 98 -3.38 -15.33 12.30
N ASP A 99 -4.14 -15.75 13.32
CA ASP A 99 -5.56 -16.08 13.14
C ASP A 99 -6.38 -14.86 12.70
N ASP A 100 -6.16 -13.72 13.33
CA ASP A 100 -6.86 -12.48 13.01
C ASP A 100 -6.57 -12.00 11.57
N PHE A 101 -5.35 -12.24 11.10
CA PHE A 101 -4.97 -11.92 9.72
C PHE A 101 -5.77 -12.77 8.71
N TRP A 102 -5.86 -14.08 8.93
CA TRP A 102 -6.66 -14.94 8.06
C TRP A 102 -8.16 -14.68 8.23
N GLN A 103 -8.64 -14.43 9.46
CA GLN A 103 -10.04 -14.06 9.68
C GLN A 103 -10.40 -12.79 8.91
N MET A 104 -9.54 -11.77 8.93
CA MET A 104 -9.72 -10.56 8.13
C MET A 104 -9.82 -10.87 6.63
N CYS A 105 -8.95 -11.73 6.12
CA CYS A 105 -8.98 -12.13 4.71
C CYS A 105 -10.30 -12.85 4.35
N PHE A 106 -10.83 -13.69 5.26
CA PHE A 106 -12.08 -14.39 5.02
C PHE A 106 -13.30 -13.49 5.17
N ASP A 107 -13.39 -12.69 6.22
CA ASP A 107 -14.55 -11.82 6.47
C ASP A 107 -14.74 -10.76 5.38
N HIS A 108 -13.65 -10.26 4.82
CA HIS A 108 -13.68 -9.20 3.81
C HIS A 108 -13.45 -9.69 2.36
N ASN A 109 -13.50 -11.00 2.13
CA ASN A 109 -13.35 -11.58 0.79
C ASN A 109 -12.06 -11.15 0.06
N VAL A 110 -10.97 -10.99 0.80
CA VAL A 110 -9.65 -10.76 0.18
C VAL A 110 -9.31 -11.96 -0.70
N THR A 111 -8.78 -11.69 -1.90
CA THR A 111 -8.29 -12.73 -2.82
C THR A 111 -6.82 -12.56 -3.16
N HIS A 112 -6.32 -11.33 -3.05
CA HIS A 112 -4.96 -10.97 -3.40
C HIS A 112 -4.26 -10.28 -2.23
N ILE A 113 -3.03 -10.69 -1.95
CA ILE A 113 -2.19 -10.14 -0.88
C ILE A 113 -0.89 -9.65 -1.48
N LEU A 114 -0.57 -8.38 -1.29
CA LEU A 114 0.70 -7.77 -1.67
C LEU A 114 1.55 -7.50 -0.43
N MET A 115 2.65 -8.22 -0.29
CA MET A 115 3.62 -8.10 0.80
C MET A 115 4.83 -7.29 0.36
N LEU A 116 5.10 -6.17 1.01
CA LEU A 116 6.17 -5.23 0.67
C LEU A 116 7.37 -5.27 1.64
N CYS A 117 7.64 -6.42 2.23
CA CYS A 117 8.78 -6.62 3.13
C CYS A 117 9.25 -8.07 3.09
N LYS A 118 10.44 -8.34 3.62
CA LYS A 118 10.89 -9.70 3.94
C LYS A 118 10.31 -10.14 5.28
N GLU A 119 10.41 -11.44 5.59
CA GLU A 119 10.09 -11.97 6.92
C GLU A 119 11.08 -11.40 7.96
N PHE A 120 12.35 -11.37 7.58
CA PHE A 120 13.43 -10.78 8.38
C PHE A 120 14.20 -9.74 7.56
N GLU A 121 14.50 -8.60 8.19
CA GLU A 121 15.34 -7.53 7.66
C GLU A 121 16.27 -7.06 8.79
N ASP A 122 17.58 -6.98 8.52
CA ASP A 122 18.60 -6.61 9.50
C ASP A 122 18.46 -7.39 10.84
N ASN A 123 18.27 -8.69 10.76
CA ASN A 123 18.03 -9.62 11.88
C ASN A 123 16.79 -9.29 12.73
N LYS A 124 15.88 -8.44 12.23
CA LYS A 124 14.61 -8.10 12.90
C LYS A 124 13.45 -8.78 12.18
N LYS A 125 12.59 -9.46 12.93
CA LYS A 125 11.37 -10.07 12.41
C LYS A 125 10.38 -8.98 12.00
N LYS A 126 10.13 -8.84 10.69
CA LYS A 126 9.22 -7.86 10.10
C LYS A 126 7.81 -8.42 9.89
N CYS A 127 7.69 -9.73 9.73
CA CYS A 127 6.43 -10.43 9.51
C CYS A 127 6.50 -11.82 10.14
N SER A 128 5.43 -12.29 10.76
CA SER A 128 5.31 -13.71 11.09
C SER A 128 4.83 -14.48 9.88
N ASN A 129 5.39 -15.66 9.66
CA ASN A 129 5.09 -16.46 8.49
C ASN A 129 3.65 -16.99 8.57
N TYR A 130 2.79 -16.50 7.69
CA TYR A 130 1.38 -16.90 7.61
C TYR A 130 1.09 -17.81 6.42
N TRP A 131 2.10 -18.16 5.60
CA TRP A 131 1.93 -18.88 4.33
C TRP A 131 2.58 -20.26 4.27
N ASN A 132 3.23 -20.71 5.34
CA ASN A 132 3.89 -22.03 5.34
C ASN A 132 2.89 -23.17 5.19
N ASN A 133 3.23 -24.14 4.34
CA ASN A 133 2.46 -25.36 4.15
C ASN A 133 2.23 -26.11 5.46
N THR A 134 1.03 -26.67 5.60
CA THR A 134 0.61 -27.50 6.74
C THR A 134 0.65 -26.78 8.10
N THR A 135 0.77 -25.45 8.10
CA THR A 135 0.72 -24.69 9.35
C THR A 135 -0.73 -24.59 9.82
N ILE A 136 -0.95 -24.98 11.06
CA ILE A 136 -2.25 -24.88 11.74
C ILE A 136 -2.18 -23.68 12.67
N PHE A 137 -3.03 -22.69 12.41
CA PHE A 137 -3.39 -21.67 13.37
C PHE A 137 -4.64 -22.12 14.11
N ARG A 138 -5.08 -21.41 15.13
CA ARG A 138 -6.21 -21.85 15.95
C ARG A 138 -7.46 -22.25 15.13
N ASP A 139 -7.86 -21.39 14.19
CA ASP A 139 -9.08 -21.55 13.40
C ASP A 139 -8.81 -21.74 11.90
N PHE A 140 -7.56 -21.71 11.47
CA PHE A 140 -7.16 -21.80 10.07
C PHE A 140 -6.04 -22.80 9.83
N VAL A 141 -6.08 -23.45 8.66
CA VAL A 141 -5.02 -24.34 8.17
C VAL A 141 -4.57 -23.89 6.80
N VAL A 142 -3.27 -23.63 6.65
CA VAL A 142 -2.66 -23.48 5.33
C VAL A 142 -2.46 -24.86 4.72
N ASN A 143 -3.34 -25.25 3.80
CA ASN A 143 -3.33 -26.57 3.19
C ASN A 143 -2.23 -26.73 2.14
N ASN A 144 -2.00 -25.66 1.36
CA ASN A 144 -1.02 -25.64 0.29
C ASN A 144 -0.50 -24.23 0.06
N CYS A 145 0.80 -24.12 -0.19
CA CYS A 145 1.43 -22.93 -0.67
C CYS A 145 2.32 -23.33 -1.85
N SER A 146 1.87 -23.07 -3.06
CA SER A 146 2.59 -23.37 -4.29
C SER A 146 3.28 -22.13 -4.84
N LEU A 147 4.55 -22.27 -5.16
CA LEU A 147 5.34 -21.23 -5.81
C LEU A 147 4.91 -21.17 -7.29
N LEU A 148 4.60 -19.98 -7.78
CA LEU A 148 4.22 -19.72 -9.18
C LEU A 148 5.34 -19.05 -9.96
N GLU A 149 6.02 -18.08 -9.33
CA GLU A 149 7.10 -17.29 -9.92
C GLU A 149 8.05 -16.85 -8.79
N GLN A 150 9.35 -16.90 -9.07
CA GLN A 150 10.36 -16.39 -8.13
C GLN A 150 11.57 -15.89 -8.91
N ASP A 151 12.01 -14.68 -8.54
CA ASP A 151 13.34 -14.16 -8.82
C ASP A 151 13.92 -13.55 -7.53
N ASP A 152 15.05 -12.86 -7.63
CA ASP A 152 15.68 -12.22 -6.46
C ASP A 152 14.83 -11.09 -5.87
N ILE A 153 13.93 -10.53 -6.64
CA ILE A 153 13.17 -9.31 -6.35
C ILE A 153 11.75 -9.61 -5.92
N ILE A 154 11.06 -10.51 -6.63
CA ILE A 154 9.66 -10.88 -6.37
C ILE A 154 9.50 -12.38 -6.15
N GLU A 155 8.45 -12.72 -5.40
CA GLU A 155 8.03 -14.11 -5.21
C GLU A 155 6.51 -14.15 -5.25
N ARG A 156 5.94 -14.90 -6.21
CA ARG A 156 4.50 -15.08 -6.35
C ARG A 156 4.11 -16.49 -5.95
N LYS A 157 3.12 -16.59 -5.09
CA LYS A 157 2.59 -17.83 -4.53
C LYS A 157 1.08 -17.91 -4.68
N ARG A 158 0.58 -19.14 -4.72
CA ARG A 158 -0.83 -19.44 -4.52
C ARG A 158 -1.00 -20.18 -3.21
N ILE A 159 -1.75 -19.58 -2.28
CA ILE A 159 -1.93 -20.07 -0.92
C ILE A 159 -3.36 -20.54 -0.76
N THR A 160 -3.54 -21.80 -0.37
CA THR A 160 -4.87 -22.35 -0.08
C THR A 160 -5.03 -22.54 1.41
N VAL A 161 -6.09 -21.94 1.97
CA VAL A 161 -6.36 -21.91 3.40
C VAL A 161 -7.77 -22.41 3.66
N THR A 162 -7.92 -23.24 4.70
CA THR A 162 -9.21 -23.70 5.21
C THR A 162 -9.53 -23.01 6.53
N TYR A 163 -10.68 -22.37 6.62
CA TYR A 163 -11.30 -21.98 7.88
C TYR A 163 -12.01 -23.19 8.48
N ILE A 164 -11.49 -23.71 9.60
CA ILE A 164 -11.89 -25.00 10.17
C ILE A 164 -13.34 -24.99 10.62
N LYS A 165 -13.75 -23.99 11.41
CA LYS A 165 -15.10 -23.88 11.97
C LYS A 165 -16.18 -23.77 10.91
N GLY A 166 -15.92 -22.99 9.86
CA GLY A 166 -16.87 -22.81 8.76
C GLY A 166 -16.76 -23.87 7.66
N LYS A 167 -15.76 -24.75 7.71
CA LYS A 167 -15.43 -25.72 6.65
C LYS A 167 -15.29 -25.05 5.26
N ILE A 168 -14.80 -23.80 5.25
CA ILE A 168 -14.66 -22.98 4.04
C ILE A 168 -13.19 -23.03 3.58
N LYS A 169 -12.98 -23.40 2.34
CA LYS A 169 -11.65 -23.38 1.70
C LYS A 169 -11.56 -22.25 0.70
N ARG A 170 -10.50 -21.44 0.78
CA ARG A 170 -10.23 -20.35 -0.16
C ARG A 170 -8.79 -20.38 -0.65
N THR A 171 -8.60 -19.85 -1.84
CA THR A 171 -7.29 -19.71 -2.46
C THR A 171 -6.98 -18.23 -2.65
N PHE A 172 -5.76 -17.85 -2.33
CA PHE A 172 -5.25 -16.48 -2.35
C PHE A 172 -4.06 -16.40 -3.30
N GLU A 173 -4.01 -15.38 -4.14
CA GLU A 173 -2.81 -14.98 -4.86
C GLU A 173 -1.97 -14.10 -3.94
N HIS A 174 -0.70 -14.44 -3.78
CA HIS A 174 0.24 -13.74 -2.91
C HIS A 174 1.44 -13.29 -3.72
N LEU A 175 1.75 -12.01 -3.69
CA LEU A 175 2.95 -11.44 -4.29
C LEU A 175 3.79 -10.78 -3.21
N GLN A 176 5.04 -11.22 -3.05
CA GLN A 176 6.01 -10.61 -2.15
C GLN A 176 7.06 -9.84 -2.94
N PHE A 177 7.27 -8.59 -2.59
CA PHE A 177 8.38 -7.78 -3.06
C PHE A 177 9.49 -7.76 -2.01
N LYS A 178 10.65 -8.36 -2.34
CA LYS A 178 11.75 -8.64 -1.40
C LYS A 178 12.81 -7.54 -1.34
N GLU A 179 12.94 -6.73 -2.39
CA GLU A 179 14.06 -5.77 -2.55
C GLU A 179 13.66 -4.32 -2.25
N TRP A 180 12.87 -4.10 -1.21
CA TRP A 180 12.62 -2.78 -0.67
C TRP A 180 13.42 -2.58 0.61
N PRO A 181 14.60 -1.92 0.56
CA PRO A 181 15.42 -1.72 1.73
C PRO A 181 14.68 -0.93 2.81
N ASP A 182 14.82 -1.36 4.07
CA ASP A 182 14.22 -0.65 5.20
C ASP A 182 14.83 0.73 5.34
N HIS A 183 13.99 1.75 5.49
CA HIS A 183 14.37 3.16 5.63
C HIS A 183 15.22 3.77 4.49
N SER A 184 15.51 3.03 3.42
CA SER A 184 16.25 3.54 2.24
C SER A 184 15.37 3.67 1.00
N THR A 185 15.89 4.35 -0.01
CA THR A 185 15.22 4.49 -1.30
C THR A 185 15.89 3.58 -2.32
N PRO A 186 15.12 2.79 -3.07
CA PRO A 186 15.64 1.93 -4.10
C PRO A 186 16.35 2.70 -5.25
N ASN A 187 17.20 2.03 -6.02
CA ASN A 187 17.76 2.59 -7.23
C ASN A 187 16.66 2.71 -8.30
N ILE A 188 16.33 3.92 -8.68
CA ILE A 188 15.13 4.28 -9.47
C ILE A 188 15.05 3.59 -10.84
N HIS A 189 16.18 3.43 -11.55
CA HIS A 189 16.15 2.92 -12.91
C HIS A 189 15.56 1.51 -13.05
N ASN A 190 15.74 0.65 -12.05
CA ASN A 190 15.18 -0.70 -12.06
C ASN A 190 13.76 -0.76 -11.44
N TYR A 191 13.41 0.23 -10.60
CA TYR A 191 12.20 0.14 -9.79
C TYR A 191 10.92 0.52 -10.53
N VAL A 192 10.97 1.33 -11.58
CA VAL A 192 9.77 1.64 -12.37
C VAL A 192 9.21 0.35 -12.98
N LEU A 193 10.04 -0.48 -13.62
CA LEU A 193 9.62 -1.76 -14.17
C LEU A 193 9.10 -2.74 -13.11
N ILE A 194 9.74 -2.76 -11.94
CA ILE A 194 9.32 -3.61 -10.82
C ILE A 194 7.96 -3.15 -10.29
N PHE A 195 7.79 -1.84 -10.06
CA PHE A 195 6.51 -1.30 -9.63
C PHE A 195 5.40 -1.51 -10.65
N GLU A 196 5.70 -1.48 -11.95
CA GLU A 196 4.73 -1.84 -12.99
C GLU A 196 4.28 -3.30 -12.90
N LYS A 197 5.16 -4.24 -12.55
CA LYS A 197 4.75 -5.62 -12.26
C LYS A 197 3.82 -5.69 -11.04
N LEU A 198 4.14 -4.93 -9.96
CA LEU A 198 3.27 -4.85 -8.77
C LEU A 198 1.93 -4.18 -9.09
N PHE A 199 1.93 -3.13 -9.92
CA PHE A 199 0.70 -2.47 -10.37
C PHE A 199 -0.16 -3.42 -11.20
N LYS A 200 0.49 -4.18 -12.11
CA LYS A 200 -0.22 -5.19 -12.89
C LYS A 200 -0.89 -6.25 -12.03
N PHE A 201 -0.23 -6.73 -10.98
CA PHE A 201 -0.84 -7.67 -10.02
C PHE A 201 -2.10 -7.10 -9.39
N VAL A 202 -2.09 -5.81 -9.04
CA VAL A 202 -3.26 -5.11 -8.49
C VAL A 202 -4.33 -4.89 -9.56
N ASP A 203 -3.94 -4.52 -10.79
CA ASP A 203 -4.86 -4.30 -11.90
C ASP A 203 -5.57 -5.61 -12.29
N ASP A 204 -4.85 -6.73 -12.38
CA ASP A 204 -5.39 -8.07 -12.67
C ASP A 204 -6.42 -8.49 -11.59
N ALA A 205 -6.12 -8.26 -10.31
CA ALA A 205 -7.04 -8.54 -9.20
C ALA A 205 -8.33 -7.71 -9.29
N ARG A 206 -8.22 -6.45 -9.68
CA ARG A 206 -9.38 -5.56 -9.84
C ARG A 206 -10.22 -5.93 -11.06
N GLU A 207 -9.57 -6.29 -12.16
CA GLU A 207 -10.26 -6.78 -13.35
C GLU A 207 -11.05 -8.06 -13.05
N GLU A 208 -10.45 -9.01 -12.33
CA GLU A 208 -11.12 -10.22 -11.87
C GLU A 208 -12.36 -9.90 -11.00
N SER A 209 -12.24 -8.95 -10.07
CA SER A 209 -13.33 -8.51 -9.22
C SER A 209 -14.47 -7.86 -10.03
N ASN A 210 -14.12 -7.00 -10.99
CA ASN A 210 -15.09 -6.34 -11.87
C ASN A 210 -15.84 -7.35 -12.75
N ASN A 211 -15.12 -8.32 -13.34
CA ASN A 211 -15.72 -9.36 -14.19
C ASN A 211 -16.70 -10.23 -13.41
N LYS A 212 -16.41 -10.49 -12.14
CA LYS A 212 -17.31 -11.24 -11.24
C LYS A 212 -18.40 -10.38 -10.60
N LYS A 213 -18.41 -9.06 -10.83
CA LYS A 213 -19.30 -8.07 -10.18
C LYS A 213 -19.27 -8.14 -8.65
N ILE A 214 -18.12 -8.40 -8.09
CA ILE A 214 -17.88 -8.46 -6.65
C ILE A 214 -16.81 -7.42 -6.28
N ASN A 215 -16.90 -6.87 -5.07
CA ASN A 215 -15.91 -5.93 -4.57
C ASN A 215 -14.97 -6.65 -3.60
N ASN A 216 -13.93 -7.30 -4.14
CA ASN A 216 -12.89 -7.95 -3.35
C ASN A 216 -11.76 -6.96 -3.09
N PRO A 217 -11.51 -6.57 -1.84
CA PRO A 217 -10.38 -5.72 -1.53
C PRO A 217 -9.06 -6.45 -1.71
N ILE A 218 -8.04 -5.69 -2.10
CA ILE A 218 -6.67 -6.18 -2.13
C ILE A 218 -6.01 -5.81 -0.81
N LEU A 219 -5.42 -6.79 -0.13
CA LEU A 219 -4.68 -6.56 1.09
C LEU A 219 -3.24 -6.20 0.77
N ILE A 220 -2.78 -5.07 1.29
CA ILE A 220 -1.41 -4.61 1.12
C ILE A 220 -0.78 -4.40 2.49
N HIS A 221 0.36 -5.02 2.73
CA HIS A 221 1.10 -4.82 3.97
C HIS A 221 2.62 -4.73 3.73
N CYS A 222 3.31 -4.09 4.66
CA CYS A 222 4.75 -4.20 4.86
C CYS A 222 5.00 -4.72 6.28
N SER A 223 5.84 -4.10 7.08
CA SER A 223 5.94 -4.46 8.50
C SER A 223 4.86 -3.74 9.34
N ALA A 224 4.87 -2.42 9.34
CA ALA A 224 3.87 -1.60 10.06
C ALA A 224 2.60 -1.31 9.25
N GLY A 225 2.64 -1.53 7.93
CA GLY A 225 1.53 -1.21 7.04
C GLY A 225 1.32 0.30 6.84
N ILE A 226 2.39 1.10 6.94
CA ILE A 226 2.34 2.57 6.83
C ILE A 226 3.35 3.12 5.81
N GLY A 227 4.64 2.83 5.95
CA GLY A 227 5.70 3.42 5.13
C GLY A 227 5.65 2.94 3.68
N ARG A 228 6.19 1.75 3.41
CA ARG A 228 6.22 1.13 2.06
C ARG A 228 4.82 0.97 1.49
N THR A 229 3.86 0.57 2.31
CA THR A 229 2.44 0.46 1.94
C THR A 229 1.88 1.81 1.49
N GLY A 230 2.13 2.89 2.22
CA GLY A 230 1.70 4.24 1.85
C GLY A 230 2.35 4.74 0.56
N VAL A 231 3.65 4.48 0.37
CA VAL A 231 4.36 4.83 -0.88
C VAL A 231 3.76 4.08 -2.06
N PHE A 232 3.58 2.75 -1.94
CA PHE A 232 2.98 1.95 -3.00
C PHE A 232 1.59 2.46 -3.39
N LEU A 233 0.70 2.67 -2.41
CA LEU A 233 -0.66 3.17 -2.65
C LEU A 233 -0.66 4.55 -3.31
N THR A 234 0.26 5.44 -2.92
CA THR A 234 0.41 6.76 -3.54
C THR A 234 0.82 6.63 -5.00
N LEU A 235 1.86 5.84 -5.28
CA LEU A 235 2.36 5.65 -6.64
C LEU A 235 1.33 4.97 -7.54
N TYR A 236 0.67 3.93 -7.04
CA TYR A 236 -0.39 3.24 -7.78
C TYR A 236 -1.52 4.19 -8.16
N ALA A 237 -2.02 4.99 -7.21
CA ALA A 237 -3.11 5.92 -7.47
C ALA A 237 -2.73 7.00 -8.47
N ILE A 238 -1.56 7.64 -8.30
CA ILE A 238 -1.11 8.72 -9.19
C ILE A 238 -0.79 8.18 -10.59
N CYS A 239 -0.10 7.05 -10.71
CA CYS A 239 0.19 6.46 -12.02
C CYS A 239 -1.09 6.06 -12.77
N ASN A 240 -2.11 5.56 -12.07
CA ASN A 240 -3.41 5.30 -12.69
C ASN A 240 -4.13 6.58 -13.12
N GLU A 241 -4.03 7.66 -12.34
CA GLU A 241 -4.58 8.95 -12.74
C GLU A 241 -3.87 9.49 -13.98
N ILE A 242 -2.54 9.41 -14.03
CA ILE A 242 -1.74 9.78 -15.20
C ILE A 242 -2.14 8.93 -16.43
N LYS A 243 -2.24 7.60 -16.29
CA LYS A 243 -2.69 6.71 -17.39
C LYS A 243 -4.06 7.11 -17.94
N LYS A 244 -5.02 7.43 -17.06
CA LYS A 244 -6.36 7.88 -17.48
C LYS A 244 -6.32 9.19 -18.25
N GLN A 245 -5.50 10.15 -17.82
CA GLN A 245 -5.35 11.43 -18.49
C GLN A 245 -4.68 11.28 -19.86
N ILE A 246 -3.69 10.40 -20.01
CA ILE A 246 -3.03 10.11 -21.30
C ILE A 246 -4.03 9.51 -22.31
N ASN A 247 -4.89 8.61 -21.83
CA ASN A 247 -5.86 7.89 -22.67
C ASN A 247 -7.15 8.66 -22.92
N SER A 248 -7.27 9.92 -22.44
CA SER A 248 -8.43 10.76 -22.70
C SER A 248 -8.45 11.25 -24.16
N GLU A 249 -9.64 11.37 -24.76
CA GLU A 249 -9.81 11.83 -26.15
C GLU A 249 -9.33 13.26 -26.37
N THR A 250 -9.32 14.07 -25.31
CA THR A 250 -8.76 15.43 -25.30
C THR A 250 -7.50 15.47 -24.46
N PRO A 251 -6.31 15.37 -25.07
CA PRO A 251 -5.07 15.41 -24.33
C PRO A 251 -4.85 16.82 -23.76
N ALA A 252 -5.32 17.01 -22.54
CA ALA A 252 -4.99 18.17 -21.71
C ALA A 252 -3.63 17.98 -21.04
N ASP A 253 -3.17 19.01 -20.35
CA ASP A 253 -2.01 18.88 -19.48
C ASP A 253 -2.22 17.80 -18.43
N ILE A 254 -1.20 16.98 -18.17
CA ILE A 254 -1.26 15.98 -17.10
C ILE A 254 -1.13 16.69 -15.75
N ILE A 255 -2.12 16.50 -14.91
CA ILE A 255 -2.20 17.13 -13.59
C ILE A 255 -2.27 16.04 -12.53
N PHE A 256 -1.40 16.10 -11.53
CA PHE A 256 -1.48 15.26 -10.33
C PHE A 256 -0.98 16.02 -9.10
N ASN A 257 -1.33 15.55 -7.91
CA ASN A 257 -1.01 16.24 -6.67
C ASN A 257 -0.56 15.27 -5.57
N VAL A 258 0.76 15.08 -5.45
CA VAL A 258 1.38 14.20 -4.46
C VAL A 258 1.02 14.59 -3.02
N PHE A 259 1.04 15.91 -2.73
CA PHE A 259 0.71 16.43 -1.41
C PHE A 259 -0.68 15.99 -0.95
N ASN A 260 -1.69 16.19 -1.81
CA ASN A 260 -3.08 15.83 -1.48
C ASN A 260 -3.27 14.33 -1.34
N PHE A 261 -2.63 13.53 -2.19
CA PHE A 261 -2.71 12.06 -2.08
C PHE A 261 -2.11 11.58 -0.76
N VAL A 262 -0.90 12.01 -0.43
CA VAL A 262 -0.23 11.58 0.82
C VAL A 262 -0.98 12.09 2.05
N ARG A 263 -1.50 13.32 2.02
CA ARG A 263 -2.33 13.85 3.11
C ARG A 263 -3.58 12.98 3.33
N LYS A 264 -4.33 12.67 2.26
CA LYS A 264 -5.49 11.79 2.33
C LYS A 264 -5.15 10.39 2.87
N LEU A 265 -4.01 9.81 2.45
CA LEU A 265 -3.57 8.52 2.99
C LEU A 265 -3.27 8.59 4.49
N LYS A 266 -2.63 9.66 4.96
CA LYS A 266 -2.37 9.86 6.40
C LYS A 266 -3.65 10.07 7.21
N GLU A 267 -4.71 10.61 6.60
CA GLU A 267 -6.05 10.73 7.20
C GLU A 267 -6.81 9.39 7.26
N MET A 268 -6.44 8.43 6.42
CA MET A 268 -7.00 7.07 6.43
C MET A 268 -6.18 6.09 7.29
N ARG A 269 -4.85 6.25 7.31
CA ARG A 269 -3.96 5.45 8.16
C ARG A 269 -2.80 6.30 8.63
N MET A 270 -2.66 6.43 9.95
CA MET A 270 -1.64 7.27 10.57
C MET A 270 -0.25 6.93 10.02
N PHE A 271 0.60 7.93 9.91
CA PHE A 271 1.98 7.84 9.44
C PHE A 271 2.17 7.24 8.03
N SER A 272 1.11 7.06 7.21
CA SER A 272 1.27 6.63 5.81
C SER A 272 2.28 7.52 5.08
N VAL A 273 3.26 6.93 4.39
CA VAL A 273 4.48 7.62 3.93
C VAL A 273 5.22 8.22 5.12
N GLU A 274 5.95 7.37 5.82
CA GLU A 274 6.44 7.58 7.18
C GLU A 274 7.47 8.70 7.31
N ASN A 275 8.37 8.83 6.32
CA ASN A 275 9.49 9.75 6.41
C ASN A 275 9.76 10.51 5.10
N ILE A 276 10.60 11.56 5.23
CA ILE A 276 10.96 12.42 4.09
C ILE A 276 11.68 11.68 2.96
N GLY A 277 12.44 10.62 3.26
CA GLY A 277 13.09 9.77 2.26
C GLY A 277 12.06 9.10 1.35
N GLN A 278 11.01 8.50 1.94
CA GLN A 278 9.91 7.90 1.22
C GLN A 278 9.11 8.93 0.41
N TYR A 279 8.88 10.11 0.97
CA TYR A 279 8.20 11.20 0.26
C TYR A 279 9.03 11.69 -0.95
N ASN A 280 10.34 11.87 -0.79
CA ASN A 280 11.26 12.18 -1.89
C ASN A 280 11.28 11.09 -2.97
N PHE A 281 11.21 9.82 -2.54
CA PHE A 281 11.19 8.69 -3.47
C PHE A 281 9.97 8.74 -4.40
N ILE A 282 8.79 9.12 -3.88
CA ILE A 282 7.58 9.28 -4.70
C ILE A 282 7.85 10.26 -5.86
N TYR A 283 8.44 11.42 -5.59
CA TYR A 283 8.75 12.40 -6.63
C TYR A 283 9.76 11.88 -7.65
N LYS A 284 10.84 11.27 -7.18
CA LYS A 284 11.87 10.70 -8.06
C LYS A 284 11.31 9.55 -8.93
N PHE A 285 10.47 8.72 -8.34
CA PHE A 285 9.79 7.66 -9.09
C PHE A 285 8.90 8.23 -10.18
N LEU A 286 8.07 9.22 -9.86
CA LEU A 286 7.16 9.84 -10.84
C LEU A 286 7.93 10.56 -11.96
N GLU A 287 9.03 11.23 -11.64
CA GLU A 287 9.91 11.85 -12.66
C GLU A 287 10.43 10.77 -13.63
N GLN A 288 10.98 9.69 -13.11
CA GLN A 288 11.49 8.59 -13.93
C GLN A 288 10.37 7.89 -14.73
N TYR A 289 9.22 7.67 -14.10
CA TYR A 289 8.04 7.09 -14.75
C TYR A 289 7.59 7.92 -15.96
N LEU A 290 7.54 9.23 -15.82
CA LEU A 290 7.18 10.13 -16.91
C LEU A 290 8.20 10.10 -18.07
N ILE A 291 9.50 9.98 -17.74
CA ILE A 291 10.58 9.82 -18.74
C ILE A 291 10.38 8.53 -19.52
N GLU A 292 10.23 7.40 -18.83
CA GLU A 292 10.11 6.08 -19.46
C GLU A 292 8.83 5.93 -20.29
N LYS A 293 7.77 6.64 -19.94
CA LYS A 293 6.54 6.69 -20.74
C LYS A 293 6.57 7.73 -21.87
N ASN A 294 7.72 8.38 -22.12
CA ASN A 294 7.87 9.43 -23.12
C ASN A 294 6.86 10.58 -22.95
N ILE A 295 6.46 10.85 -21.70
CA ILE A 295 5.57 11.97 -21.39
C ILE A 295 6.44 13.23 -21.33
N PRO A 296 6.14 14.29 -22.13
CA PRO A 296 6.95 15.50 -22.13
C PRO A 296 7.06 16.11 -20.74
N HIS A 297 8.29 16.27 -20.25
CA HIS A 297 8.58 16.93 -18.98
C HIS A 297 9.89 17.71 -19.12
N LYS A 298 10.00 18.91 -18.47
CA LYS A 298 11.27 19.67 -18.45
C LYS A 298 12.19 19.13 -17.37
N LYS A 299 13.41 18.82 -17.74
CA LYS A 299 14.52 18.88 -16.78
C LYS A 299 14.87 20.36 -16.60
N ASN A 300 14.85 20.89 -15.39
CA ASN A 300 15.52 22.15 -15.11
C ASN A 300 17.01 21.82 -14.95
N ASN A 301 17.82 22.45 -15.79
CA ASN A 301 19.26 22.55 -15.63
C ASN A 301 19.58 23.39 -14.40
#